data_8bb7d478d9d60e65c1ed04afdce20fe4
#
_entry.id   8bb7d478d9d60e65c1ed04afdce20fe4
#
_cell.length_a   1.000
_cell.length_b   1.000
_cell.length_c   1.000
_cell.angle_alpha   90.00
_cell.angle_beta   90.00
_cell.angle_gamma   90.00
#
_symmetry.space_group_name_H-M   'P 1'
#
loop_
_entity.id
_entity.type
_entity.pdbx_description
1 polymer ?
#
loop_
_entity_poly.entity_id
_entity_poly.type
_entity_poly.pdbx_seq_one_letter_code
_entity_poly.pdbx_strand_id
1 'polypeptide(L)'
;MTQISRFIGEVVPVAQRVTGDGGESAAPDGGGGFADYALVSLHCLRIYLDTSYRMTVDLLKEMPQITGEIGLDAADLPAPSTLCKAFDRISMSVCRVLLRQSAQLHDLSEHAAIDATFYDRSPASRHYCQRISYRVQKLKVTKLVDTASQAVLDVHCSTNREGSDADLAEQIARRNAGDLRSLAADKGYDKKSL
;
A
#
# COMPACT_ATOMS: atom_id res chain seq x y z
N MET A 1 -18.60 -2.61 18.17
CA MET A 1 -17.69 -2.04 17.16
C MET A 1 -17.69 -2.92 15.92
N THR A 2 -17.96 -2.37 14.75
CA THR A 2 -17.97 -3.13 13.50
C THR A 2 -16.55 -3.43 13.02
N GLN A 3 -16.40 -4.38 12.08
CA GLN A 3 -15.07 -4.66 11.48
C GLN A 3 -14.49 -3.43 10.77
N ILE A 4 -15.34 -2.62 10.11
CA ILE A 4 -14.92 -1.39 9.44
C ILE A 4 -14.41 -0.36 10.45
N SER A 5 -15.13 -0.14 11.57
CA SER A 5 -14.67 0.78 12.62
C SER A 5 -13.34 0.32 13.21
N ARG A 6 -13.15 -0.98 13.43
CA ARG A 6 -11.86 -1.51 13.91
C ARG A 6 -10.76 -1.23 12.91
N PHE A 7 -11.00 -1.53 11.63
CA PHE A 7 -10.03 -1.28 10.56
C PHE A 7 -9.61 0.20 10.49
N ILE A 8 -10.59 1.12 10.50
CA ILE A 8 -10.29 2.57 10.46
C ILE A 8 -9.58 3.02 11.73
N GLY A 9 -9.97 2.53 12.89
CA GLY A 9 -9.31 2.83 14.16
C GLY A 9 -7.83 2.45 14.19
N GLU A 10 -7.42 1.42 13.42
CA GLU A 10 -6.00 1.05 13.26
C GLU A 10 -5.33 1.87 12.14
N VAL A 11 -6.01 2.10 11.03
CA VAL A 11 -5.44 2.77 9.85
C VAL A 11 -5.15 4.24 10.10
N VAL A 12 -6.06 4.99 10.72
CA VAL A 12 -5.92 6.44 10.91
C VAL A 12 -4.66 6.79 11.74
N PRO A 13 -4.41 6.18 12.91
CA PRO A 13 -3.18 6.47 13.67
C PRO A 13 -1.90 6.09 12.90
N VAL A 14 -1.94 5.02 12.12
CA VAL A 14 -0.80 4.63 11.27
C VAL A 14 -0.59 5.65 10.17
N ALA A 15 -1.64 6.07 9.47
CA ALA A 15 -1.57 7.09 8.43
C ALA A 15 -1.01 8.43 8.97
N GLN A 16 -1.51 8.90 10.11
CA GLN A 16 -1.03 10.11 10.76
C GLN A 16 0.46 10.07 11.10
N ARG A 17 0.95 8.94 11.61
CA ARG A 17 2.39 8.76 11.90
C ARG A 17 3.25 8.78 10.63
N VAL A 18 2.75 8.18 9.55
CA VAL A 18 3.51 8.06 8.30
C VAL A 18 3.56 9.35 7.52
N THR A 19 2.49 10.13 7.52
CA THR A 19 2.40 11.42 6.82
C THR A 19 2.98 12.57 7.63
N GLY A 20 3.02 12.44 8.96
CA GLY A 20 3.53 13.47 9.87
C GLY A 20 2.52 14.56 10.22
N ASP A 21 1.27 14.44 9.77
CA ASP A 21 0.21 15.46 9.92
C ASP A 21 -0.85 15.11 10.99
N GLY A 22 -0.43 14.33 11.99
CA GLY A 22 -1.33 13.90 13.06
C GLY A 22 -1.97 15.01 13.93
N GLY A 23 -1.58 16.27 13.72
CA GLY A 23 -2.18 17.44 14.38
C GLY A 23 -3.00 18.33 13.47
N GLU A 24 -3.07 18.00 12.19
CA GLU A 24 -3.78 18.79 11.19
C GLU A 24 -5.26 18.40 11.10
N SER A 25 -6.11 19.36 10.72
CA SER A 25 -7.51 19.06 10.37
C SER A 25 -7.57 18.24 9.09
N ALA A 26 -8.39 17.20 9.08
CA ALA A 26 -8.56 16.35 7.90
C ALA A 26 -9.05 17.13 6.65
N ALA A 27 -9.95 18.10 6.88
CA ALA A 27 -10.41 19.05 5.88
C ALA A 27 -10.32 20.45 6.51
N PRO A 28 -9.27 21.23 6.20
CA PRO A 28 -9.15 22.59 6.76
C PRO A 28 -10.19 23.54 6.17
N ASP A 29 -10.67 24.46 7.01
CA ASP A 29 -11.59 25.51 6.60
C ASP A 29 -10.99 26.39 5.49
N GLY A 30 -11.85 26.88 4.59
CA GLY A 30 -11.44 27.87 3.57
C GLY A 30 -10.87 27.30 2.28
N GLY A 31 -11.11 26.01 1.95
CA GLY A 31 -10.77 25.43 0.66
C GLY A 31 -9.30 25.00 0.55
N GLY A 32 -8.61 24.81 1.65
CA GLY A 32 -7.34 24.10 1.73
C GLY A 32 -7.47 22.65 1.25
N GLY A 33 -6.35 22.02 0.93
CA GLY A 33 -6.33 20.60 0.57
C GLY A 33 -6.66 19.71 1.77
N PHE A 34 -7.13 18.49 1.50
CA PHE A 34 -7.27 17.48 2.54
C PHE A 34 -5.89 17.07 3.08
N ALA A 35 -5.80 16.81 4.38
CA ALA A 35 -4.60 16.27 5.00
C ALA A 35 -4.23 14.91 4.38
N ASP A 36 -2.95 14.66 4.23
CA ASP A 36 -2.48 13.43 3.56
C ASP A 36 -2.90 12.17 4.31
N TYR A 37 -2.93 12.20 5.66
CA TYR A 37 -3.40 11.06 6.44
C TYR A 37 -4.87 10.72 6.17
N ALA A 38 -5.72 11.73 5.95
CA ALA A 38 -7.13 11.50 5.63
C ALA A 38 -7.27 10.85 4.25
N LEU A 39 -6.53 11.35 3.26
CA LEU A 39 -6.51 10.76 1.91
C LEU A 39 -5.98 9.32 1.92
N VAL A 40 -4.89 9.06 2.64
CA VAL A 40 -4.32 7.71 2.80
C VAL A 40 -5.33 6.78 3.47
N SER A 41 -6.00 7.22 4.54
CA SER A 41 -7.03 6.43 5.24
C SER A 41 -8.20 6.08 4.33
N LEU A 42 -8.67 7.04 3.53
CA LEU A 42 -9.72 6.82 2.53
C LEU A 42 -9.30 5.82 1.43
N HIS A 43 -8.03 5.84 1.00
CA HIS A 43 -7.51 4.85 0.05
C HIS A 43 -7.45 3.45 0.65
N CYS A 44 -6.96 3.32 1.89
CA CYS A 44 -6.94 2.04 2.59
C CYS A 44 -8.36 1.49 2.76
N LEU A 45 -9.32 2.35 3.14
CA LEU A 45 -10.72 1.96 3.28
C LEU A 45 -11.33 1.51 1.94
N ARG A 46 -11.05 2.24 0.85
CA ARG A 46 -11.50 1.86 -0.49
C ARG A 46 -11.02 0.46 -0.87
N ILE A 47 -9.76 0.15 -0.60
CA ILE A 47 -9.17 -1.18 -0.87
C ILE A 47 -9.83 -2.23 0.03
N TYR A 48 -10.00 -1.93 1.31
CA TYR A 48 -10.65 -2.84 2.26
C TYR A 48 -12.09 -3.20 1.87
N LEU A 49 -12.83 -2.22 1.33
CA LEU A 49 -14.21 -2.41 0.87
C LEU A 49 -14.29 -2.99 -0.54
N ASP A 50 -13.19 -3.12 -1.25
CA ASP A 50 -13.10 -3.55 -2.66
C ASP A 50 -14.07 -2.76 -3.56
N THR A 51 -14.09 -1.43 -3.44
CA THR A 51 -15.02 -0.56 -4.14
C THR A 51 -14.31 0.43 -5.06
N SER A 52 -15.07 1.05 -5.99
CA SER A 52 -14.58 2.18 -6.79
C SER A 52 -14.56 3.47 -5.95
N TYR A 53 -13.76 4.46 -6.37
CA TYR A 53 -13.72 5.77 -5.69
C TYR A 53 -15.11 6.40 -5.53
N ARG A 54 -15.97 6.28 -6.55
CA ARG A 54 -17.34 6.82 -6.49
C ARG A 54 -18.16 6.10 -5.43
N MET A 55 -18.15 4.76 -5.45
CA MET A 55 -18.89 3.96 -4.49
C MET A 55 -18.39 4.18 -3.07
N THR A 56 -17.07 4.30 -2.87
CA THR A 56 -16.49 4.59 -1.54
C THR A 56 -17.05 5.91 -0.99
N VAL A 57 -17.02 6.98 -1.78
CA VAL A 57 -17.53 8.29 -1.34
C VAL A 57 -19.04 8.25 -1.08
N ASP A 58 -19.81 7.54 -1.91
CA ASP A 58 -21.27 7.40 -1.71
C ASP A 58 -21.58 6.61 -0.44
N LEU A 59 -20.85 5.52 -0.16
CA LEU A 59 -21.00 4.76 1.09
C LEU A 59 -20.65 5.59 2.32
N LEU A 60 -19.60 6.40 2.25
CA LEU A 60 -19.15 7.21 3.38
C LEU A 60 -20.15 8.30 3.78
N LYS A 61 -20.98 8.79 2.87
CA LYS A 61 -22.09 9.72 3.19
C LYS A 61 -23.09 9.08 4.15
N GLU A 62 -23.27 7.77 4.06
CA GLU A 62 -24.18 7.00 4.91
C GLU A 62 -23.49 6.45 6.18
N MET A 63 -22.17 6.69 6.33
CA MET A 63 -21.35 6.16 7.42
C MET A 63 -20.67 7.27 8.25
N PRO A 64 -21.45 8.18 8.90
CA PRO A 64 -20.90 9.34 9.61
C PRO A 64 -19.94 8.95 10.76
N GLN A 65 -20.10 7.76 11.34
CA GLN A 65 -19.17 7.26 12.37
C GLN A 65 -17.76 7.01 11.80
N ILE A 66 -17.70 6.47 10.58
CA ILE A 66 -16.42 6.16 9.91
C ILE A 66 -15.75 7.43 9.42
N THR A 67 -16.52 8.37 8.84
CA THR A 67 -15.99 9.68 8.44
C THR A 67 -15.48 10.46 9.65
N GLY A 68 -16.21 10.45 10.76
CA GLY A 68 -15.78 11.08 12.01
C GLY A 68 -14.49 10.50 12.60
N GLU A 69 -14.27 9.17 12.50
CA GLU A 69 -13.00 8.54 12.91
C GLU A 69 -11.81 9.04 12.07
N ILE A 70 -12.03 9.39 10.79
CA ILE A 70 -11.01 9.98 9.91
C ILE A 70 -10.83 11.50 10.21
N GLY A 71 -11.80 12.11 10.88
CA GLY A 71 -11.84 13.55 11.13
C GLY A 71 -12.53 14.35 10.03
N LEU A 72 -13.41 13.69 9.23
CA LEU A 72 -14.17 14.30 8.14
C LEU A 72 -15.66 14.31 8.47
N ASP A 73 -16.34 15.38 8.09
CA ASP A 73 -17.80 15.39 8.02
C ASP A 73 -18.29 14.86 6.67
N ALA A 74 -19.52 14.37 6.62
CA ALA A 74 -20.11 13.88 5.38
C ALA A 74 -20.20 14.96 4.28
N ALA A 75 -20.26 16.25 4.67
CA ALA A 75 -20.25 17.39 3.76
C ALA A 75 -18.86 17.69 3.17
N ASP A 76 -17.79 17.28 3.89
CA ASP A 76 -16.40 17.58 3.55
C ASP A 76 -15.66 16.44 2.87
N LEU A 77 -16.39 15.45 2.41
CA LEU A 77 -15.78 14.31 1.70
C LEU A 77 -15.16 14.76 0.36
N PRO A 78 -13.95 14.28 0.03
CA PRO A 78 -13.33 14.59 -1.23
C PRO A 78 -14.14 14.05 -2.40
N ALA A 79 -14.21 14.80 -3.50
CA ALA A 79 -14.79 14.27 -4.73
C ALA A 79 -14.03 13.01 -5.19
N PRO A 80 -14.69 12.03 -5.83
CA PRO A 80 -14.03 10.80 -6.31
C PRO A 80 -12.80 11.05 -7.20
N SER A 81 -12.85 12.11 -8.02
CA SER A 81 -11.73 12.53 -8.86
C SER A 81 -10.55 13.12 -8.06
N THR A 82 -10.85 13.82 -6.96
CA THR A 82 -9.83 14.34 -6.03
C THR A 82 -9.11 13.18 -5.36
N LEU A 83 -9.86 12.22 -4.84
CA LEU A 83 -9.30 11.03 -4.21
C LEU A 83 -8.45 10.21 -5.19
N CYS A 84 -8.92 10.02 -6.42
CA CYS A 84 -8.16 9.33 -7.47
C CYS A 84 -6.82 10.04 -7.76
N LYS A 85 -6.84 11.37 -7.95
CA LYS A 85 -5.61 12.15 -8.19
C LYS A 85 -4.67 12.19 -6.98
N ALA A 86 -5.20 12.12 -5.78
CA ALA A 86 -4.41 12.05 -4.56
C ALA A 86 -3.59 10.75 -4.50
N PHE A 87 -4.15 9.63 -4.97
CA PHE A 87 -3.42 8.36 -5.02
C PHE A 87 -2.15 8.43 -5.86
N ASP A 88 -2.18 9.13 -7.00
CA ASP A 88 -1.01 9.30 -7.87
C ASP A 88 0.14 10.10 -7.21
N ARG A 89 -0.15 10.83 -6.14
CA ARG A 89 0.83 11.60 -5.36
C ARG A 89 1.42 10.83 -4.18
N ILE A 90 0.80 9.72 -3.76
CA ILE A 90 1.31 8.89 -2.67
C ILE A 90 2.59 8.20 -3.15
N SER A 91 3.71 8.54 -2.54
CA SER A 91 4.99 7.95 -2.89
C SER A 91 5.10 6.48 -2.45
N MET A 92 5.92 5.70 -3.16
CA MET A 92 6.22 4.31 -2.78
C MET A 92 6.90 4.22 -1.40
N SER A 93 7.57 5.27 -0.95
CA SER A 93 8.14 5.32 0.40
C SER A 93 7.04 5.33 1.47
N VAL A 94 6.00 6.13 1.30
CA VAL A 94 4.81 6.13 2.17
C VAL A 94 4.15 4.75 2.19
N CYS A 95 3.93 4.14 1.02
CA CYS A 95 3.35 2.80 0.93
C CYS A 95 4.18 1.75 1.68
N ARG A 96 5.52 1.81 1.58
CA ARG A 96 6.41 0.88 2.30
C ARG A 96 6.36 1.09 3.82
N VAL A 97 6.34 2.34 4.27
CA VAL A 97 6.24 2.63 5.71
C VAL A 97 4.89 2.19 6.26
N LEU A 98 3.79 2.43 5.53
CA LEU A 98 2.45 1.91 5.87
C LEU A 98 2.46 0.39 5.99
N LEU A 99 3.03 -0.29 5.01
CA LEU A 99 3.15 -1.74 5.00
C LEU A 99 3.93 -2.24 6.23
N ARG A 100 5.07 -1.63 6.52
CA ARG A 100 5.89 -1.98 7.68
C ARG A 100 5.15 -1.73 8.99
N GLN A 101 4.45 -0.61 9.13
CA GLN A 101 3.65 -0.31 10.32
C GLN A 101 2.49 -1.30 10.48
N SER A 102 1.84 -1.70 9.39
CA SER A 102 0.79 -2.73 9.45
C SER A 102 1.35 -4.10 9.85
N ALA A 103 2.53 -4.46 9.39
CA ALA A 103 3.19 -5.70 9.80
C ALA A 103 3.50 -5.73 11.31
N GLN A 104 3.84 -4.58 11.90
CA GLN A 104 4.12 -4.46 13.35
C GLN A 104 2.88 -4.64 14.23
N LEU A 105 1.67 -4.71 13.66
CA LEU A 105 0.46 -5.08 14.40
C LEU A 105 0.37 -6.60 14.65
N HIS A 106 1.29 -7.38 14.08
CA HIS A 106 1.39 -8.82 14.24
C HIS A 106 2.62 -9.20 15.08
N ASP A 107 2.57 -10.36 15.72
CA ASP A 107 3.74 -10.94 16.39
C ASP A 107 4.71 -11.44 15.32
N LEU A 108 5.79 -10.71 15.10
CA LEU A 108 6.81 -11.02 14.10
C LEU A 108 7.85 -11.98 14.67
N SER A 109 8.27 -12.96 13.86
CA SER A 109 9.22 -14.00 14.26
C SER A 109 10.68 -13.64 14.06
N GLU A 110 10.97 -12.52 13.42
CA GLU A 110 12.32 -12.11 12.97
C GLU A 110 12.92 -13.08 11.92
N HIS A 111 12.15 -14.06 11.45
CA HIS A 111 12.51 -14.98 10.38
C HIS A 111 11.67 -14.67 9.13
N ALA A 112 12.31 -14.34 8.04
CA ALA A 112 11.60 -13.94 6.83
C ALA A 112 11.92 -14.84 5.62
N ALA A 113 11.00 -14.86 4.67
CA ALA A 113 11.19 -15.44 3.36
C ALA A 113 11.02 -14.36 2.28
N ILE A 114 11.81 -14.49 1.20
CA ILE A 114 11.72 -13.58 0.06
C ILE A 114 11.40 -14.37 -1.20
N ASP A 115 10.45 -13.84 -1.98
CA ASP A 115 10.07 -14.41 -3.28
C ASP A 115 9.55 -13.34 -4.23
N ALA A 116 9.60 -13.63 -5.53
CA ALA A 116 9.14 -12.74 -6.58
C ALA A 116 8.05 -13.39 -7.43
N THR A 117 7.00 -12.63 -7.67
CA THR A 117 5.86 -13.04 -8.50
C THR A 117 5.60 -12.03 -9.60
N PHE A 118 5.20 -12.51 -10.78
CA PHE A 118 4.79 -11.65 -11.88
C PHE A 118 3.27 -11.51 -11.90
N TYR A 119 2.81 -10.27 -11.97
CA TYR A 119 1.41 -9.94 -12.17
C TYR A 119 1.18 -9.43 -13.58
N ASP A 120 0.17 -9.97 -14.24
CA ASP A 120 -0.28 -9.43 -15.51
C ASP A 120 -1.00 -8.10 -15.23
N ARG A 121 -0.63 -7.05 -15.97
CA ARG A 121 -1.40 -5.82 -15.95
C ARG A 121 -2.77 -6.10 -16.54
N SER A 122 -3.82 -5.63 -15.87
CA SER A 122 -5.20 -5.73 -16.33
C SER A 122 -5.34 -5.26 -17.79
N PRO A 123 -6.02 -5.99 -18.64
CA PRO A 123 -5.85 -5.93 -20.07
C PRO A 123 -6.52 -4.71 -20.70
N ALA A 124 -5.74 -3.93 -21.39
CA ALA A 124 -6.20 -3.53 -22.72
C ALA A 124 -6.44 -4.83 -23.50
N SER A 125 -7.59 -5.00 -24.16
CA SER A 125 -7.93 -6.29 -24.79
C SER A 125 -6.76 -6.85 -25.59
N ARG A 126 -6.53 -8.17 -25.58
CA ARG A 126 -5.46 -8.81 -26.34
C ARG A 126 -5.46 -8.35 -27.81
N HIS A 127 -6.64 -8.15 -28.36
CA HIS A 127 -6.83 -7.63 -29.72
C HIS A 127 -6.28 -6.21 -29.91
N TYR A 128 -6.51 -5.31 -28.96
CA TYR A 128 -6.00 -3.95 -28.99
C TYR A 128 -4.47 -3.95 -28.88
N CYS A 129 -3.91 -4.70 -27.96
CA CYS A 129 -2.46 -4.83 -27.80
C CYS A 129 -1.76 -5.38 -29.05
N GLN A 130 -2.35 -6.39 -29.71
CA GLN A 130 -1.85 -6.93 -30.96
C GLN A 130 -1.89 -5.88 -32.09
N ARG A 131 -3.00 -5.13 -32.20
CA ARG A 131 -3.20 -4.15 -33.27
C ARG A 131 -2.22 -2.99 -33.23
N ILE A 132 -1.79 -2.56 -32.02
CA ILE A 132 -0.84 -1.45 -31.85
C ILE A 132 0.58 -1.91 -31.52
N SER A 133 0.86 -3.21 -31.66
CA SER A 133 2.15 -3.82 -31.27
C SER A 133 2.58 -3.47 -29.84
N TYR A 134 1.61 -3.23 -28.95
CA TYR A 134 1.86 -2.88 -27.56
C TYR A 134 2.23 -4.11 -26.74
N ARG A 135 3.42 -4.12 -26.19
CA ARG A 135 3.83 -5.15 -25.21
C ARG A 135 3.31 -4.78 -23.83
N VAL A 136 2.37 -5.58 -23.33
CA VAL A 136 1.94 -5.48 -21.92
C VAL A 136 3.14 -5.82 -21.03
N GLN A 137 3.66 -4.82 -20.32
CA GLN A 137 4.72 -5.05 -19.34
C GLN A 137 4.13 -5.73 -18.12
N LYS A 138 4.71 -6.87 -17.74
CA LYS A 138 4.36 -7.54 -16.49
C LYS A 138 4.92 -6.74 -15.31
N LEU A 139 4.13 -6.64 -14.24
CA LEU A 139 4.59 -6.11 -12.97
C LEU A 139 5.27 -7.24 -12.19
N LYS A 140 6.56 -7.11 -11.93
CA LYS A 140 7.28 -7.98 -11.01
C LYS A 140 7.16 -7.41 -9.61
N VAL A 141 6.74 -8.23 -8.66
CA VAL A 141 6.63 -7.87 -7.25
C VAL A 141 7.46 -8.84 -6.45
N THR A 142 8.51 -8.34 -5.81
CA THR A 142 9.33 -9.08 -4.84
C THR A 142 8.82 -8.73 -3.44
N LYS A 143 8.48 -9.73 -2.65
CA LYS A 143 7.93 -9.58 -1.30
C LYS A 143 8.88 -10.17 -0.28
N LEU A 144 9.02 -9.50 0.86
CA LEU A 144 9.62 -10.03 2.08
C LEU A 144 8.49 -10.32 3.06
N VAL A 145 8.39 -11.54 3.55
CA VAL A 145 7.27 -12.02 4.37
C VAL A 145 7.81 -12.66 5.64
N ASP A 146 7.24 -12.30 6.79
CA ASP A 146 7.51 -13.00 8.04
C ASP A 146 6.97 -14.43 7.96
N THR A 147 7.78 -15.42 8.34
CA THR A 147 7.44 -16.84 8.13
C THR A 147 6.41 -17.38 9.11
N ALA A 148 6.23 -16.76 10.27
CA ALA A 148 5.27 -17.19 11.28
C ALA A 148 3.91 -16.50 11.11
N SER A 149 3.91 -15.17 11.06
CA SER A 149 2.68 -14.37 10.95
C SER A 149 2.15 -14.26 9.52
N GLN A 150 3.00 -14.54 8.51
CA GLN A 150 2.74 -14.29 7.08
C GLN A 150 2.52 -12.81 6.74
N ALA A 151 2.86 -11.90 7.65
CA ALA A 151 2.81 -10.48 7.40
C ALA A 151 3.85 -10.08 6.35
N VAL A 152 3.45 -9.23 5.41
CA VAL A 152 4.37 -8.67 4.40
C VAL A 152 5.15 -7.53 5.04
N LEU A 153 6.47 -7.71 5.17
CA LEU A 153 7.38 -6.75 5.81
C LEU A 153 7.84 -5.65 4.85
N ASP A 154 8.10 -6.02 3.61
CA ASP A 154 8.56 -5.09 2.57
C ASP A 154 8.16 -5.59 1.19
N VAL A 155 8.10 -4.66 0.23
CA VAL A 155 7.75 -4.94 -1.15
C VAL A 155 8.59 -4.08 -2.11
N HIS A 156 8.99 -4.70 -3.22
CA HIS A 156 9.58 -4.01 -4.35
C HIS A 156 8.78 -4.31 -5.62
N CYS A 157 8.36 -3.27 -6.32
CA CYS A 157 7.61 -3.39 -7.57
C CYS A 157 8.48 -2.85 -8.71
N SER A 158 8.61 -3.63 -9.80
CA SER A 158 9.35 -3.23 -10.99
C SER A 158 8.62 -3.64 -12.25
N THR A 159 8.62 -2.76 -13.24
CA THR A 159 8.17 -3.05 -14.61
C THR A 159 9.32 -3.39 -15.53
N ASN A 160 10.55 -3.10 -15.09
CA ASN A 160 11.76 -3.43 -15.83
C ASN A 160 12.19 -4.86 -15.59
N ARG A 161 12.65 -5.52 -16.67
CA ARG A 161 13.32 -6.82 -16.58
C ARG A 161 14.81 -6.70 -16.22
N GLU A 162 15.29 -5.46 -16.08
CA GLU A 162 16.68 -5.15 -15.75
C GLU A 162 16.88 -5.26 -14.25
N GLY A 163 17.76 -6.11 -13.85
CA GLY A 163 18.08 -6.45 -12.46
C GLY A 163 17.77 -7.92 -12.17
N SER A 164 18.77 -8.63 -11.64
CA SER A 164 18.55 -10.01 -11.20
C SER A 164 17.67 -10.03 -9.96
N ASP A 165 16.95 -11.12 -9.76
CA ASP A 165 16.15 -11.34 -8.55
C ASP A 165 17.01 -11.23 -7.29
N ALA A 166 18.25 -11.68 -7.38
CA ALA A 166 19.23 -11.59 -6.31
C ALA A 166 19.61 -10.13 -5.97
N ASP A 167 19.72 -9.22 -6.95
CA ASP A 167 20.04 -7.80 -6.68
C ASP A 167 18.89 -7.10 -5.95
N LEU A 168 17.65 -7.40 -6.34
CA LEU A 168 16.46 -6.86 -5.68
C LEU A 168 16.29 -7.43 -4.28
N ALA A 169 16.53 -8.72 -4.11
CA ALA A 169 16.49 -9.38 -2.81
C ALA A 169 17.55 -8.79 -1.86
N GLU A 170 18.76 -8.55 -2.34
CA GLU A 170 19.81 -7.91 -1.55
C GLU A 170 19.40 -6.50 -1.09
N GLN A 171 18.79 -5.70 -1.96
CA GLN A 171 18.29 -4.37 -1.59
C GLN A 171 17.21 -4.45 -0.50
N ILE A 172 16.26 -5.39 -0.63
CA ILE A 172 15.20 -5.59 0.35
C ILE A 172 15.80 -6.08 1.67
N ALA A 173 16.70 -7.07 1.62
CA ALA A 173 17.37 -7.62 2.79
C ALA A 173 18.16 -6.54 3.55
N ARG A 174 18.94 -5.71 2.86
CA ARG A 174 19.69 -4.60 3.47
C ARG A 174 18.79 -3.59 4.18
N ARG A 175 17.64 -3.25 3.60
CA ARG A 175 16.68 -2.32 4.23
C ARG A 175 16.07 -2.84 5.52
N ASN A 176 16.02 -4.17 5.67
CA ASN A 176 15.36 -4.85 6.79
C ASN A 176 16.35 -5.61 7.70
N ALA A 177 17.67 -5.51 7.45
CA ALA A 177 18.68 -6.33 8.12
C ALA A 177 18.69 -6.17 9.66
N GLY A 178 18.32 -4.99 10.18
CA GLY A 178 18.26 -4.76 11.63
C GLY A 178 17.11 -5.50 12.34
N ASP A 179 16.11 -5.97 11.61
CA ASP A 179 14.92 -6.59 12.17
C ASP A 179 14.86 -8.11 11.90
N LEU A 180 15.86 -8.64 11.18
CA LEU A 180 15.85 -10.03 10.74
C LEU A 180 17.00 -10.83 11.36
N ARG A 181 16.68 -12.00 11.89
CA ARG A 181 17.66 -13.02 12.30
C ARG A 181 18.02 -13.99 11.19
N SER A 182 17.07 -14.29 10.32
CA SER A 182 17.30 -15.15 9.17
C SER A 182 16.43 -14.79 7.98
N LEU A 183 16.95 -15.08 6.79
CA LEU A 183 16.28 -14.88 5.52
C LEU A 183 16.33 -16.18 4.72
N ALA A 184 15.15 -16.71 4.38
CA ALA A 184 15.00 -17.82 3.46
C ALA A 184 14.72 -17.28 2.05
N ALA A 185 15.38 -17.84 1.06
CA ALA A 185 15.17 -17.50 -0.35
C ALA A 185 15.29 -18.75 -1.21
N ASP A 186 14.67 -18.73 -2.40
CA ASP A 186 14.85 -19.75 -3.41
C ASP A 186 16.31 -19.76 -3.92
N LYS A 187 16.73 -20.91 -4.47
CA LYS A 187 18.04 -21.12 -5.04
C LYS A 187 18.42 -20.14 -6.17
N GLY A 188 17.42 -19.55 -6.83
CA GLY A 188 17.60 -18.48 -7.80
C GLY A 188 18.19 -17.19 -7.24
N TYR A 189 18.18 -17.03 -5.92
CA TYR A 189 18.75 -15.86 -5.19
C TYR A 189 20.19 -16.10 -4.73
N ASP A 190 20.73 -17.29 -4.94
CA ASP A 190 22.10 -17.66 -4.54
C ASP A 190 23.13 -16.93 -5.43
N LYS A 191 23.77 -15.91 -4.90
CA LYS A 191 24.90 -15.23 -5.51
C LYS A 191 26.19 -15.73 -4.86
N LYS A 192 27.16 -16.17 -5.68
CA LYS A 192 28.53 -16.55 -5.23
C LYS A 192 29.32 -15.40 -4.58
N SER A 193 28.72 -14.24 -4.34
CA SER A 193 29.36 -13.01 -3.85
C SER A 193 28.74 -12.44 -2.59
N LEU A 194 28.11 -13.28 -1.78
CA LEU A 194 27.73 -12.92 -0.41
C LEU A 194 28.65 -13.56 0.58
#